data_0ac1f7e5e9b3ba25df3f5c368f63f8f4
#
_entry.id   0ac1f7e5e9b3ba25df3f5c368f63f8f4
#
_cell.length_a   1.000
_cell.length_b   1.000
_cell.length_c   1.000
_cell.angle_alpha   90.00
_cell.angle_beta   90.00
_cell.angle_gamma   90.00
#
_symmetry.space_group_name_H-M   'P 1'
#
loop_
_entity.id
_entity.type
_entity.pdbx_description
1 polymer ?
#
loop_
_entity_poly.entity_id
_entity_poly.type
_entity_poly.pdbx_seq_one_letter_code
_entity_poly.pdbx_strand_id
1 'polypeptide(L)'
;DIAFERFDIALRWSTVAPPPELVCTPVGMVAWLLVASPEYLRVRGRPARPADLGGHDCLSYWREAQDEAWTLASTHDVVQVRVPSRYHVDNPEAVVDAALAGLGIAMVPSYLCGEPLAEELVREKVDVAGLSPARLR
;
A
#
# COMPACT_ATOMS: atom_id res chain seq x y z
N ASP A 1 21.41 1.43 6.89
CA ASP A 1 21.77 2.73 6.29
C ASP A 1 22.73 2.49 5.13
N ILE A 2 22.30 2.80 3.89
CA ILE A 2 23.08 2.51 2.66
C ILE A 2 24.43 3.20 2.66
N ALA A 3 24.56 4.33 3.32
CA ALA A 3 25.81 5.10 3.37
C ALA A 3 26.90 4.43 4.21
N PHE A 4 26.54 3.51 5.12
CA PHE A 4 27.47 2.82 6.00
C PHE A 4 27.75 1.37 5.58
N GLU A 5 26.95 0.82 4.69
CA GLU A 5 27.15 -0.51 4.15
C GLU A 5 27.92 -0.39 2.82
N ARG A 6 28.97 -1.19 2.66
CA ARG A 6 29.85 -1.16 1.46
C ARG A 6 29.16 -1.81 0.26
N PHE A 7 28.14 -1.13 -0.30
CA PHE A 7 27.52 -1.52 -1.56
C PHE A 7 28.01 -0.62 -2.70
N ASP A 8 28.31 -1.21 -3.83
CA ASP A 8 28.63 -0.48 -5.06
C ASP A 8 27.35 0.09 -5.70
N ILE A 9 26.25 -0.64 -5.62
CA ILE A 9 24.94 -0.26 -6.16
C ILE A 9 23.84 -0.77 -5.23
N ALA A 10 22.84 0.06 -4.97
CA ALA A 10 21.65 -0.33 -4.23
C ALA A 10 20.38 0.05 -5.00
N LEU A 11 19.44 -0.88 -5.12
CA LEU A 11 18.10 -0.63 -5.65
C LEU A 11 17.12 -0.49 -4.48
N ARG A 12 16.43 0.65 -4.43
CA ARG A 12 15.48 0.94 -3.34
C ARG A 12 14.19 1.58 -3.85
N TRP A 13 13.12 1.27 -3.12
CA TRP A 13 11.93 2.10 -3.13
C TRP A 13 12.12 3.22 -2.12
N SER A 14 11.96 4.46 -2.53
CA SER A 14 12.07 5.60 -1.62
C SER A 14 11.16 6.74 -2.04
N THR A 15 10.55 7.36 -1.04
CA THR A 15 9.83 8.63 -1.18
C THR A 15 10.67 9.81 -0.73
N VAL A 16 11.81 9.54 -0.13
CA VAL A 16 12.71 10.54 0.44
C VAL A 16 13.85 10.78 -0.53
N ALA A 17 14.22 12.05 -0.69
CA ALA A 17 15.38 12.41 -1.48
C ALA A 17 16.64 11.68 -0.97
N PRO A 18 17.50 11.19 -1.87
CA PRO A 18 18.72 10.53 -1.46
C PRO A 18 19.66 11.52 -0.77
N PRO A 19 20.55 11.02 0.11
CA PRO A 19 21.65 11.83 0.62
C PRO A 19 22.47 12.43 -0.53
N PRO A 20 23.00 13.65 -0.37
CA PRO A 20 23.73 14.35 -1.44
C PRO A 20 24.99 13.63 -1.91
N GLU A 21 25.50 12.70 -1.11
CA GLU A 21 26.68 11.89 -1.43
C GLU A 21 26.38 10.74 -2.39
N LEU A 22 25.10 10.44 -2.62
CA LEU A 22 24.67 9.35 -3.48
C LEU A 22 24.13 9.84 -4.81
N VAL A 23 24.59 9.25 -5.90
CA VAL A 23 23.99 9.44 -7.21
C VAL A 23 22.77 8.53 -7.31
N CYS A 24 21.59 9.12 -7.46
CA CYS A 24 20.33 8.40 -7.59
C CYS A 24 19.78 8.55 -9.01
N THR A 25 19.53 7.43 -9.64
CA THR A 25 18.90 7.37 -10.96
C THR A 25 17.54 6.70 -10.84
N PRO A 26 16.42 7.37 -11.16
CA PRO A 26 15.11 6.76 -11.17
C PRO A 26 15.02 5.70 -12.28
N VAL A 27 14.69 4.47 -11.90
CA VAL A 27 14.56 3.34 -12.83
C VAL A 27 13.11 2.95 -13.11
N GLY A 28 12.16 3.48 -12.32
CA GLY A 28 10.74 3.20 -12.50
C GLY A 28 9.90 3.75 -11.36
N MET A 29 8.60 3.55 -11.49
CA MET A 29 7.61 3.90 -10.46
C MET A 29 6.80 2.66 -10.09
N VAL A 30 6.44 2.55 -8.82
CA VAL A 30 5.53 1.52 -8.31
C VAL A 30 4.23 2.18 -7.89
N ALA A 31 3.13 1.68 -8.43
CA ALA A 31 1.81 2.05 -7.95
C ALA A 31 1.47 1.25 -6.69
N TRP A 32 0.75 1.86 -5.78
CA TRP A 32 0.15 1.20 -4.64
C TRP A 32 -1.33 0.98 -4.91
N LEU A 33 -1.85 -0.15 -4.45
CA LEU A 33 -3.24 -0.54 -4.64
C LEU A 33 -3.89 -0.85 -3.28
N LEU A 34 -5.15 -0.49 -3.16
CA LEU A 34 -6.01 -1.01 -2.09
C LEU A 34 -6.66 -2.29 -2.60
N VAL A 35 -6.49 -3.36 -1.86
CA VAL A 35 -7.00 -4.68 -2.22
C VAL A 35 -7.69 -5.35 -1.04
N ALA A 36 -8.69 -6.15 -1.31
CA ALA A 36 -9.37 -6.99 -0.34
C ALA A 36 -9.93 -8.23 -1.03
N SER A 37 -10.20 -9.29 -0.29
CA SER A 37 -10.87 -10.46 -0.86
C SER A 37 -12.35 -10.16 -1.15
N PRO A 38 -12.95 -10.83 -2.16
CA PRO A 38 -14.39 -10.73 -2.44
C PRO A 38 -15.24 -11.05 -1.22
N GLU A 39 -14.84 -12.07 -0.48
CA GLU A 39 -15.54 -12.52 0.71
C GLU A 39 -15.55 -11.45 1.81
N TYR A 40 -14.41 -10.81 2.05
CA TYR A 40 -14.35 -9.71 3.01
C TYR A 40 -15.30 -8.57 2.63
N LEU A 41 -15.27 -8.16 1.34
CA LEU A 41 -16.12 -7.08 0.85
C LEU A 41 -17.62 -7.45 0.85
N ARG A 42 -17.94 -8.72 0.63
CA ARG A 42 -19.32 -9.22 0.71
C ARG A 42 -19.87 -9.12 2.13
N VAL A 43 -19.05 -9.45 3.14
CA VAL A 43 -19.45 -9.46 4.55
C VAL A 43 -19.43 -8.07 5.18
N ARG A 44 -18.37 -7.30 4.91
CA ARG A 44 -18.12 -6.00 5.57
C ARG A 44 -18.57 -4.79 4.74
N GLY A 45 -18.95 -5.02 3.49
CA GLY A 45 -19.26 -3.96 2.54
C GLY A 45 -18.02 -3.30 1.95
N ARG A 46 -18.23 -2.42 0.99
CA ARG A 46 -17.18 -1.64 0.31
C ARG A 46 -17.10 -0.25 0.92
N PRO A 47 -15.91 0.25 1.25
CA PRO A 47 -15.77 1.64 1.65
C PRO A 47 -16.11 2.54 0.45
N ALA A 48 -17.04 3.46 0.62
CA ALA A 48 -17.41 4.43 -0.40
C ALA A 48 -16.63 5.75 -0.28
N ARG A 49 -16.14 6.05 0.91
CA ARG A 49 -15.39 7.27 1.22
C ARG A 49 -14.11 6.93 1.96
N PRO A 50 -13.07 7.77 1.87
CA PRO A 50 -11.84 7.57 2.63
C PRO A 50 -12.05 7.35 4.12
N ALA A 51 -12.96 8.10 4.72
CA ALA A 51 -13.29 7.98 6.14
C ALA A 51 -13.86 6.62 6.54
N ASP A 52 -14.50 5.90 5.62
CA ASP A 52 -15.09 4.59 5.88
C ASP A 52 -14.00 3.53 6.18
N LEU A 53 -12.77 3.74 5.72
CA LEU A 53 -11.63 2.89 6.03
C LEU A 53 -11.35 2.78 7.53
N GLY A 54 -11.69 3.81 8.30
CA GLY A 54 -11.59 3.78 9.75
C GLY A 54 -12.48 2.73 10.42
N GLY A 55 -13.55 2.29 9.76
CA GLY A 55 -14.45 1.22 10.19
C GLY A 55 -14.11 -0.18 9.67
N HIS A 56 -13.07 -0.30 8.84
CA HIS A 56 -12.60 -1.56 8.29
C HIS A 56 -11.37 -2.10 9.01
N ASP A 57 -11.15 -3.40 8.90
CA ASP A 57 -9.89 -4.00 9.30
C ASP A 57 -8.84 -3.70 8.22
N CYS A 58 -7.79 -2.98 8.56
CA CYS A 58 -6.74 -2.57 7.64
C CYS A 58 -5.46 -3.35 7.90
N LEU A 59 -4.80 -3.75 6.82
CA LEU A 59 -3.58 -4.55 6.84
C LEU A 59 -2.45 -3.67 6.32
N SER A 60 -1.48 -3.37 7.17
CA SER A 60 -0.40 -2.46 6.83
C SER A 60 0.93 -3.16 6.68
N TYR A 61 1.63 -2.82 5.61
CA TYR A 61 3.04 -3.10 5.46
C TYR A 61 3.83 -2.12 6.33
N TRP A 62 4.53 -2.65 7.31
CA TRP A 62 5.28 -1.83 8.25
C TRP A 62 6.59 -1.37 7.63
N ARG A 63 6.73 -0.08 7.49
CA ARG A 63 7.99 0.53 7.12
C ARG A 63 8.52 1.49 8.17
N GLU A 64 7.63 2.13 8.91
CA GLU A 64 7.99 2.98 10.06
C GLU A 64 6.81 3.06 11.02
N ALA A 65 7.09 2.85 12.31
CA ALA A 65 6.09 2.66 13.37
C ALA A 65 5.22 3.89 13.71
N GLN A 66 5.21 4.93 12.91
CA GLN A 66 4.59 6.20 13.28
C GLN A 66 3.37 6.62 12.45
N ASP A 67 3.10 6.00 11.32
CA ASP A 67 1.99 6.45 10.48
C ASP A 67 0.92 5.38 10.27
N GLU A 68 -0.04 5.32 11.21
CA GLU A 68 -1.33 4.66 11.00
C GLU A 68 -2.20 5.42 9.97
N ALA A 69 -1.60 6.26 9.13
CA ALA A 69 -2.30 7.06 8.15
C ALA A 69 -1.94 6.63 6.73
N TRP A 70 -2.96 6.30 5.96
CA TRP A 70 -2.82 6.09 4.52
C TRP A 70 -3.05 7.38 3.76
N THR A 71 -2.17 7.68 2.82
CA THR A 71 -2.32 8.83 1.93
C THR A 71 -2.98 8.37 0.64
N LEU A 72 -4.17 8.87 0.38
CA LEU A 72 -4.93 8.61 -0.84
C LEU A 72 -4.96 9.88 -1.70
N ALA A 73 -4.75 9.73 -3.00
CA ALA A 73 -4.71 10.85 -3.93
C ALA A 73 -5.60 10.63 -5.13
N SER A 74 -6.30 11.68 -5.53
CA SER A 74 -6.96 11.82 -6.82
C SER A 74 -6.23 12.83 -7.70
N THR A 75 -6.79 13.15 -8.86
CA THR A 75 -6.31 14.24 -9.71
C THR A 75 -6.40 15.62 -9.03
N HIS A 76 -7.28 15.79 -8.06
CA HIS A 76 -7.60 17.08 -7.45
C HIS A 76 -7.37 17.14 -5.94
N ASP A 77 -7.37 15.99 -5.26
CA ASP A 77 -7.32 15.92 -3.81
C ASP A 77 -6.29 14.92 -3.30
N VAL A 78 -5.69 15.24 -2.17
CA VAL A 78 -4.87 14.35 -1.36
C VAL A 78 -5.47 14.30 0.04
N VAL A 79 -5.83 13.10 0.49
CA VAL A 79 -6.46 12.88 1.79
C VAL A 79 -5.60 11.91 2.60
N GLN A 80 -5.35 12.28 3.85
CA GLN A 80 -4.77 11.35 4.83
C GLN A 80 -5.89 10.74 5.66
N VAL A 81 -5.92 9.42 5.71
CA VAL A 81 -6.89 8.66 6.49
C VAL A 81 -6.18 7.86 7.54
N ARG A 82 -6.54 8.09 8.80
CA ARG A 82 -6.08 7.24 9.88
C ARG A 82 -6.79 5.89 9.78
N VAL A 83 -6.00 4.83 9.68
CA VAL A 83 -6.51 3.46 9.56
C VAL A 83 -6.12 2.65 10.80
N PRO A 84 -7.10 1.97 11.44
CA PRO A 84 -6.78 1.06 12.55
C PRO A 84 -6.14 -0.21 11.97
N SER A 85 -4.83 -0.21 11.85
CA SER A 85 -4.13 -1.39 11.38
C SER A 85 -4.04 -2.44 12.50
N ARG A 86 -4.64 -3.60 12.26
CA ARG A 86 -4.58 -4.76 13.17
C ARG A 86 -3.48 -5.74 12.81
N TYR A 87 -2.87 -5.58 11.66
CA TYR A 87 -1.86 -6.47 11.15
C TYR A 87 -0.69 -5.68 10.62
N HIS A 88 0.45 -5.84 11.26
CA HIS A 88 1.68 -5.14 10.91
C HIS A 88 2.75 -6.16 10.59
N VAL A 89 3.23 -6.16 9.39
CA VAL A 89 4.31 -7.04 8.93
C VAL A 89 5.31 -6.24 8.09
N ASP A 90 6.54 -6.65 8.13
CA ASP A 90 7.64 -6.09 7.33
C ASP A 90 7.80 -6.77 5.96
N ASN A 91 6.96 -7.78 5.69
CA ASN A 91 6.93 -8.48 4.42
C ASN A 91 5.64 -8.16 3.66
N PRO A 92 5.70 -7.49 2.50
CA PRO A 92 4.52 -7.13 1.73
C PRO A 92 3.78 -8.36 1.16
N GLU A 93 4.45 -9.47 0.92
CA GLU A 93 3.81 -10.72 0.48
C GLU A 93 2.89 -11.27 1.56
N ALA A 94 3.28 -11.19 2.83
CA ALA A 94 2.45 -11.62 3.95
C ALA A 94 1.18 -10.75 4.10
N VAL A 95 1.25 -9.46 3.72
CA VAL A 95 0.07 -8.59 3.67
C VAL A 95 -0.90 -9.04 2.58
N VAL A 96 -0.38 -9.44 1.41
CA VAL A 96 -1.19 -9.99 0.30
C VAL A 96 -1.87 -11.28 0.74
N ASP A 97 -1.13 -12.20 1.36
CA ASP A 97 -1.68 -13.46 1.85
C ASP A 97 -2.79 -13.23 2.89
N ALA A 98 -2.61 -12.27 3.78
CA ALA A 98 -3.64 -11.91 4.76
C ALA A 98 -4.90 -11.30 4.09
N ALA A 99 -4.73 -10.50 3.05
CA ALA A 99 -5.85 -9.97 2.28
C ALA A 99 -6.60 -11.08 1.52
N LEU A 100 -5.87 -12.02 0.90
CA LEU A 100 -6.43 -13.21 0.25
C LEU A 100 -7.23 -14.07 1.24
N ALA A 101 -6.74 -14.21 2.46
CA ALA A 101 -7.42 -14.94 3.52
C ALA A 101 -8.66 -14.21 4.08
N GLY A 102 -8.97 -13.01 3.58
CA GLY A 102 -10.15 -12.26 3.99
C GLY A 102 -10.02 -11.51 5.32
N LEU A 103 -8.78 -11.22 5.76
CA LEU A 103 -8.58 -10.55 7.04
C LEU A 103 -8.90 -9.04 6.99
N GLY A 104 -8.87 -8.41 5.81
CA GLY A 104 -9.14 -6.99 5.71
C GLY A 104 -8.76 -6.36 4.38
N ILE A 105 -8.70 -5.03 4.39
CA ILE A 105 -8.26 -4.22 3.26
C ILE A 105 -6.76 -3.96 3.42
N ALA A 106 -5.99 -4.24 2.38
CA ALA A 106 -4.54 -4.06 2.35
C ALA A 106 -4.13 -2.96 1.36
N MET A 107 -3.08 -2.24 1.69
CA MET A 107 -2.39 -1.35 0.76
C MET A 107 -1.07 -2.02 0.35
N VAL A 108 -0.98 -2.41 -0.92
CA VAL A 108 0.13 -3.23 -1.44
C VAL A 108 0.71 -2.66 -2.74
N PRO A 109 1.99 -2.90 -3.00
CA PRO A 109 2.60 -2.52 -4.28
C PRO A 109 2.00 -3.34 -5.43
N SER A 110 1.80 -2.68 -6.57
CA SER A 110 1.13 -3.27 -7.74
C SER A 110 1.85 -4.49 -8.31
N TYR A 111 3.17 -4.58 -8.16
CA TYR A 111 3.93 -5.72 -8.67
C TYR A 111 3.64 -7.04 -7.95
N LEU A 112 3.07 -6.98 -6.74
CA LEU A 112 2.63 -8.17 -6.00
C LEU A 112 1.24 -8.65 -6.43
N CYS A 113 0.50 -7.85 -7.18
CA CYS A 113 -0.83 -8.17 -7.69
C CYS A 113 -0.76 -8.62 -9.16
N GLY A 114 0.14 -9.55 -9.49
CA GLY A 114 0.27 -10.14 -10.83
C GLY A 114 -0.99 -10.91 -11.27
N GLU A 115 -1.07 -11.28 -12.56
CA GLU A 115 -2.28 -11.85 -13.16
C GLU A 115 -2.94 -13.02 -12.40
N PRO A 116 -2.23 -13.98 -11.79
CA PRO A 116 -2.88 -15.04 -11.03
C PRO A 116 -3.56 -14.55 -9.74
N LEU A 117 -2.94 -13.58 -9.06
CA LEU A 117 -3.50 -12.96 -7.85
C LEU A 117 -4.65 -12.00 -8.16
N ALA A 118 -4.70 -11.49 -9.39
CA ALA A 118 -5.73 -10.56 -9.81
C ALA A 118 -7.11 -11.22 -10.03
N GLU A 119 -7.19 -12.53 -10.13
CA GLU A 119 -8.46 -13.27 -10.21
C GLU A 119 -8.99 -13.63 -8.82
N GLU A 120 -8.11 -13.85 -7.84
CA GLU A 120 -8.46 -14.21 -6.47
C GLU A 120 -8.55 -13.00 -5.53
N LEU A 121 -7.71 -12.00 -5.74
CA LEU A 121 -7.90 -10.68 -5.17
C LEU A 121 -8.82 -9.92 -6.10
N VAL A 122 -9.94 -9.44 -5.56
CA VAL A 122 -10.82 -8.57 -6.32
C VAL A 122 -9.99 -7.46 -6.93
N ARG A 123 -9.91 -7.46 -8.25
CA ARG A 123 -9.48 -6.33 -9.09
C ARG A 123 -10.36 -5.09 -8.88
N GLU A 124 -11.25 -5.16 -7.95
CA GLU A 124 -11.89 -3.96 -7.53
C GLU A 124 -10.85 -3.20 -6.71
N LYS A 125 -10.05 -2.40 -7.45
CA LYS A 125 -9.56 -1.18 -6.88
C LYS A 125 -10.64 -0.77 -5.92
N VAL A 126 -10.37 -0.81 -4.63
CA VAL A 126 -11.27 -0.20 -3.67
C VAL A 126 -11.16 1.27 -4.01
N ASP A 127 -11.94 1.67 -5.01
CA ASP A 127 -12.00 3.04 -5.50
C ASP A 127 -12.80 3.82 -4.48
N VAL A 128 -12.08 4.29 -3.48
CA VAL A 128 -12.67 5.07 -2.39
C VAL A 128 -12.86 6.48 -2.93
N ALA A 129 -14.04 6.71 -3.49
CA ALA A 129 -14.44 8.01 -4.06
C ALA A 129 -13.49 8.56 -5.13
N GLY A 130 -12.95 7.69 -6.00
CA GLY A 130 -11.99 8.09 -7.04
C GLY A 130 -10.58 8.34 -6.54
N LEU A 131 -10.30 8.05 -5.27
CA LEU A 131 -8.98 8.19 -4.66
C LEU A 131 -8.22 6.87 -4.76
N SER A 132 -6.97 6.93 -5.16
CA SER A 132 -6.04 5.81 -5.13
C SER A 132 -4.90 6.13 -4.15
N PRO A 133 -4.16 5.12 -3.68
CA PRO A 133 -2.96 5.37 -2.90
C PRO A 133 -2.06 6.38 -3.62
N ALA A 134 -1.52 7.33 -2.88
CA ALA A 134 -0.63 8.34 -3.45
C ALA A 134 0.55 7.64 -4.12
N ARG A 135 0.84 8.02 -5.36
CA ARG A 135 2.01 7.51 -6.03
C ARG A 135 3.24 8.01 -5.31
N LEU A 136 4.04 7.09 -4.85
CA LEU A 136 5.35 7.40 -4.33
C LEU A 136 6.23 7.86 -5.51
N ARG A 137 6.58 9.10 -5.50
CA ARG A 137 7.53 9.66 -6.46
C ARG A 137 8.95 9.39 -6.04
#